data_535a5f33b02820eb6c2672b731d8acf9
#
_entry.id   535a5f33b02820eb6c2672b731d8acf9
#
_cell.length_a   1.000
_cell.length_b   1.000
_cell.length_c   1.000
_cell.angle_alpha   90.00
_cell.angle_beta   90.00
_cell.angle_gamma   90.00
#
_symmetry.space_group_name_H-M   'P 1'
#
loop_
_entity.id
_entity.type
_entity.pdbx_description
1 polymer ?
#
loop_
_entity_poly.entity_id
_entity_poly.type
_entity_poly.pdbx_seq_one_letter_code
_entity_poly.pdbx_strand_id
1 'polypeptide(L)'
;FWWFARERREAMAHDQDLTQLLSHPSHVQRVALSRMGTPHPYESVTKFLPMLESMGEFGDVVNPFYVSYNGIVLRFMDEVNRVLDRQPDLGFFDYLGLLHAKLLDAPIDVVDPADYDARTVMAMIIYVVRQEKFGEGLMLHSLNHGLIQRWLRRLVQIDDERASS
;
A
#
# COMPACT_ATOMS: atom_id res chain seq x y z
N PHE A 1 17.48 -1.30 11.42
CA PHE A 1 17.88 -2.66 10.99
C PHE A 1 17.06 -3.75 11.69
N TRP A 2 16.93 -3.69 12.99
CA TRP A 2 16.15 -4.66 13.76
C TRP A 2 14.66 -4.63 13.40
N TRP A 3 14.13 -3.47 13.12
CA TRP A 3 12.76 -3.25 12.69
C TRP A 3 12.48 -3.92 11.32
N PHE A 4 13.35 -3.74 10.35
CA PHE A 4 13.22 -4.38 9.03
C PHE A 4 13.20 -5.91 9.11
N ALA A 5 13.99 -6.48 10.01
CA ALA A 5 14.04 -7.92 10.20
C ALA A 5 12.73 -8.47 10.82
N ARG A 6 12.09 -7.69 11.67
CA ARG A 6 10.81 -8.07 12.29
C ARG A 6 9.67 -8.04 11.28
N GLU A 7 9.56 -6.95 10.53
CA GLU A 7 8.52 -6.78 9.52
C GLU A 7 8.63 -7.83 8.41
N ARG A 8 9.85 -8.15 8.02
CA ARG A 8 10.09 -9.22 7.03
C ARG A 8 9.64 -10.59 7.56
N ARG A 9 9.84 -10.87 8.84
CA ARG A 9 9.37 -12.12 9.44
C ARG A 9 7.85 -12.20 9.51
N GLU A 10 7.18 -11.11 9.84
CA GLU A 10 5.71 -11.04 9.83
C GLU A 10 5.16 -11.22 8.41
N ALA A 11 5.77 -10.58 7.41
CA ALA A 11 5.40 -10.71 6.02
C ALA A 11 5.59 -12.15 5.51
N MET A 12 6.71 -12.82 5.88
CA MET A 12 6.97 -14.21 5.51
C MET A 12 6.01 -15.19 6.17
N ALA A 13 5.66 -14.97 7.46
CA ALA A 13 4.68 -15.79 8.15
C ALA A 13 3.30 -15.67 7.50
N HIS A 14 2.92 -14.47 7.09
CA HIS A 14 1.67 -14.22 6.38
C HIS A 14 1.64 -14.91 5.00
N ASP A 15 2.78 -14.91 4.30
CA ASP A 15 2.95 -15.61 3.03
C ASP A 15 2.74 -17.14 3.18
N GLN A 16 3.26 -17.73 4.25
CA GLN A 16 3.07 -19.16 4.53
C GLN A 16 1.60 -19.52 4.76
N ASP A 17 0.87 -18.70 5.52
CA ASP A 17 -0.57 -18.89 5.74
C ASP A 17 -1.36 -18.83 4.43
N LEU A 18 -1.00 -17.91 3.55
CA LEU A 18 -1.64 -17.75 2.24
C LEU A 18 -1.26 -18.87 1.27
N THR A 19 -0.05 -19.41 1.36
CA THR A 19 0.35 -20.57 0.57
C THR A 19 -0.52 -21.78 0.91
N GLN A 20 -0.91 -21.95 2.17
CA GLN A 20 -1.85 -23.00 2.59
C GLN A 20 -3.26 -22.77 2.04
N LEU A 21 -3.75 -21.52 2.02
CA LEU A 21 -5.03 -21.15 1.41
C LEU A 21 -5.02 -21.34 -0.12
N LEU A 22 -3.92 -21.08 -0.77
CA LEU A 22 -3.73 -21.26 -2.22
C LEU A 22 -3.60 -22.72 -2.62
N SER A 23 -3.49 -23.67 -1.69
CA SER A 23 -3.49 -25.12 -2.00
C SER A 23 -4.87 -25.65 -2.41
N HIS A 24 -5.94 -24.84 -2.33
CA HIS A 24 -7.27 -25.19 -2.80
C HIS A 24 -7.51 -24.62 -4.21
N PRO A 25 -7.50 -25.47 -5.29
CA PRO A 25 -7.56 -24.98 -6.68
C PRO A 25 -8.81 -24.15 -7.00
N SER A 26 -9.94 -24.46 -6.39
CA SER A 26 -11.20 -23.73 -6.62
C SER A 26 -11.16 -22.28 -6.12
N HIS A 27 -10.40 -22.01 -5.05
CA HIS A 27 -10.24 -20.66 -4.52
C HIS A 27 -9.33 -19.83 -5.42
N VAL A 28 -8.20 -20.39 -5.85
CA VAL A 28 -7.27 -19.75 -6.77
C VAL A 28 -7.96 -19.38 -8.08
N GLN A 29 -8.77 -20.29 -8.65
CA GLN A 29 -9.51 -20.02 -9.87
C GLN A 29 -10.53 -18.89 -9.71
N ARG A 30 -11.26 -18.83 -8.60
CA ARG A 30 -12.21 -17.74 -8.33
C ARG A 30 -11.53 -16.38 -8.21
N VAL A 31 -10.41 -16.33 -7.51
CA VAL A 31 -9.62 -15.11 -7.35
C VAL A 31 -9.08 -14.64 -8.70
N ALA A 32 -8.52 -15.55 -9.50
CA ALA A 32 -8.01 -15.24 -10.82
C ALA A 32 -9.11 -14.74 -11.76
N LEU A 33 -10.29 -15.39 -11.78
CA LEU A 33 -11.42 -15.01 -12.62
C LEU A 33 -12.02 -13.65 -12.23
N SER A 34 -12.13 -13.36 -10.94
CA SER A 34 -12.65 -12.08 -10.47
C SER A 34 -11.75 -10.88 -10.85
N ARG A 35 -10.46 -11.13 -11.13
CA ARG A 35 -9.49 -10.09 -11.49
C ARG A 35 -9.33 -9.87 -12.97
N MET A 36 -9.49 -10.88 -13.78
CA MET A 36 -9.33 -10.77 -15.23
C MET A 36 -10.33 -9.80 -15.87
N GLY A 37 -11.44 -9.49 -15.17
CA GLY A 37 -12.45 -8.55 -15.61
C GLY A 37 -12.38 -7.16 -15.00
N THR A 38 -11.40 -6.86 -14.11
CA THR A 38 -11.31 -5.57 -13.40
C THR A 38 -10.28 -4.67 -14.07
N PRO A 39 -10.70 -3.60 -14.80
CA PRO A 39 -9.76 -2.69 -15.47
C PRO A 39 -8.94 -1.84 -14.49
N HIS A 40 -9.40 -1.70 -13.23
CA HIS A 40 -8.78 -0.86 -12.20
C HIS A 40 -8.51 -1.66 -10.93
N PRO A 41 -7.43 -2.49 -10.90
CA PRO A 41 -7.16 -3.39 -9.77
C PRO A 41 -6.90 -2.68 -8.43
N TYR A 42 -6.54 -1.40 -8.45
CA TYR A 42 -6.26 -0.61 -7.25
C TYR A 42 -7.37 0.38 -6.90
N GLU A 43 -8.53 0.29 -7.54
CA GLU A 43 -9.64 1.24 -7.36
C GLU A 43 -10.09 1.33 -5.90
N SER A 44 -10.08 0.24 -5.16
CA SER A 44 -10.44 0.23 -3.74
C SER A 44 -9.57 1.16 -2.89
N VAL A 45 -8.35 1.44 -3.34
CA VAL A 45 -7.39 2.31 -2.69
C VAL A 45 -7.39 3.70 -3.35
N THR A 46 -7.35 3.76 -4.68
CA THR A 46 -7.29 5.03 -5.42
C THR A 46 -8.55 5.86 -5.30
N LYS A 47 -9.70 5.26 -5.00
CA LYS A 47 -10.96 6.00 -4.77
C LYS A 47 -10.87 7.03 -3.64
N PHE A 48 -9.91 6.88 -2.74
CA PHE A 48 -9.68 7.85 -1.66
C PHE A 48 -8.95 9.12 -2.11
N LEU A 49 -8.34 9.13 -3.30
CA LEU A 49 -7.55 10.24 -3.75
C LEU A 49 -8.30 11.59 -3.77
N PRO A 50 -9.53 11.69 -4.35
CA PRO A 50 -10.25 12.96 -4.34
C PRO A 50 -10.54 13.48 -2.92
N MET A 51 -10.86 12.57 -2.00
CA MET A 51 -11.12 12.93 -0.61
C MET A 51 -9.85 13.43 0.08
N LEU A 52 -8.72 12.74 -0.12
CA LEU A 52 -7.44 13.14 0.47
C LEU A 52 -6.94 14.47 -0.09
N GLU A 53 -7.14 14.73 -1.38
CA GLU A 53 -6.75 15.99 -2.01
C GLU A 53 -7.59 17.19 -1.53
N SER A 54 -8.84 16.97 -1.16
CA SER A 54 -9.74 18.03 -0.69
C SER A 54 -9.63 18.32 0.81
N MET A 55 -8.95 17.48 1.57
CA MET A 55 -8.81 17.65 3.03
C MET A 55 -7.74 18.68 3.38
N GLY A 56 -8.06 19.57 4.33
CA GLY A 56 -7.10 20.52 4.88
C GLY A 56 -6.25 19.94 6.01
N GLU A 57 -6.81 19.01 6.77
CA GLU A 57 -6.14 18.39 7.91
C GLU A 57 -6.37 16.88 7.90
N PHE A 58 -5.31 16.11 8.14
CA PHE A 58 -5.35 14.65 8.13
C PHE A 58 -5.38 14.03 9.52
N GLY A 59 -4.85 14.74 10.51
CA GLY A 59 -4.80 14.29 11.89
C GLY A 59 -4.07 15.26 12.79
N ASP A 60 -4.10 14.97 14.09
CA ASP A 60 -3.48 15.77 15.13
C ASP A 60 -2.45 14.95 15.90
N VAL A 61 -1.28 15.54 16.14
CA VAL A 61 -0.27 14.96 17.03
C VAL A 61 -0.73 15.21 18.48
N VAL A 62 -1.16 14.15 19.15
CA VAL A 62 -1.63 14.21 20.55
C VAL A 62 -0.42 14.18 21.50
N ASN A 63 0.56 13.31 21.21
CA ASN A 63 1.82 13.24 21.92
C ASN A 63 2.89 12.63 21.00
N PRO A 64 4.17 12.57 21.39
CA PRO A 64 5.24 12.04 20.53
C PRO A 64 5.03 10.61 19.99
N PHE A 65 4.14 9.84 20.64
CA PHE A 65 3.91 8.44 20.29
C PHE A 65 2.52 8.18 19.72
N TYR A 66 1.70 9.22 19.57
CA TYR A 66 0.31 9.03 19.15
C TYR A 66 -0.19 10.18 18.27
N VAL A 67 -0.71 9.80 17.11
CA VAL A 67 -1.40 10.68 16.17
C VAL A 67 -2.86 10.27 16.09
N SER A 68 -3.78 11.22 16.25
CA SER A 68 -5.21 10.99 16.04
C SER A 68 -5.55 11.35 14.60
N TYR A 69 -5.91 10.35 13.80
CA TYR A 69 -6.23 10.54 12.39
C TYR A 69 -7.71 10.79 12.13
N ASN A 70 -8.00 11.55 11.08
CA ASN A 70 -9.32 11.70 10.52
C ASN A 70 -9.90 10.33 10.11
N GLY A 71 -11.22 10.16 10.21
CA GLY A 71 -11.90 8.91 9.87
C GLY A 71 -11.69 8.44 8.43
N ILE A 72 -11.52 9.36 7.48
CA ILE A 72 -11.21 9.02 6.08
C ILE A 72 -9.81 8.41 5.97
N VAL A 73 -8.84 8.98 6.68
CA VAL A 73 -7.47 8.43 6.73
C VAL A 73 -7.45 7.03 7.33
N LEU A 74 -8.20 6.83 8.42
CA LEU A 74 -8.31 5.51 9.06
C LEU A 74 -8.91 4.47 8.09
N ARG A 75 -9.97 4.83 7.36
CA ARG A 75 -10.56 3.95 6.35
C ARG A 75 -9.60 3.65 5.20
N PHE A 76 -8.84 4.64 4.77
CA PHE A 76 -7.80 4.46 3.75
C PHE A 76 -6.75 3.44 4.21
N MET A 77 -6.25 3.60 5.42
CA MET A 77 -5.27 2.66 6.00
C MET A 77 -5.84 1.25 6.12
N ASP A 78 -7.10 1.12 6.54
CA ASP A 78 -7.78 -0.18 6.59
C ASP A 78 -7.88 -0.82 5.20
N GLU A 79 -8.20 -0.03 4.18
CA GLU A 79 -8.32 -0.54 2.82
C GLU A 79 -6.98 -0.99 2.25
N VAL A 80 -5.90 -0.28 2.54
CA VAL A 80 -4.53 -0.69 2.17
C VAL A 80 -4.18 -2.04 2.81
N ASN A 81 -4.51 -2.23 4.08
CA ASN A 81 -4.30 -3.51 4.77
C ASN A 81 -5.15 -4.63 4.17
N ARG A 82 -6.38 -4.34 3.74
CA ARG A 82 -7.23 -5.34 3.06
C ARG A 82 -6.67 -5.77 1.70
N VAL A 83 -6.08 -4.87 0.95
CA VAL A 83 -5.41 -5.21 -0.31
C VAL A 83 -4.31 -6.22 -0.06
N LEU A 84 -3.51 -6.00 0.99
CA LEU A 84 -2.45 -6.93 1.37
C LEU A 84 -2.99 -8.31 1.73
N ASP A 85 -4.11 -8.37 2.44
CA ASP A 85 -4.69 -9.63 2.96
C ASP A 85 -5.52 -10.38 1.90
N ARG A 86 -6.21 -9.68 1.01
CA ARG A 86 -7.20 -10.26 0.09
C ARG A 86 -6.69 -10.45 -1.34
N GLN A 87 -5.52 -9.95 -1.67
CA GLN A 87 -4.98 -9.98 -3.03
C GLN A 87 -3.58 -10.60 -3.06
N PRO A 88 -3.46 -11.89 -2.67
CA PRO A 88 -2.16 -12.57 -2.56
C PRO A 88 -1.42 -12.66 -3.90
N ASP A 89 -2.13 -12.72 -5.01
CA ASP A 89 -1.56 -12.79 -6.36
C ASP A 89 -0.89 -11.47 -6.82
N LEU A 90 -1.13 -10.35 -6.14
CA LEU A 90 -0.38 -9.12 -6.38
C LEU A 90 1.04 -9.17 -5.78
N GLY A 91 1.33 -10.17 -4.95
CA GLY A 91 2.68 -10.44 -4.47
C GLY A 91 3.24 -9.39 -3.52
N PHE A 92 2.39 -8.83 -2.65
CA PHE A 92 2.81 -7.80 -1.68
C PHE A 92 3.31 -8.37 -0.35
N PHE A 93 3.46 -9.69 -0.23
CA PHE A 93 3.86 -10.31 1.04
C PHE A 93 5.26 -9.90 1.48
N ASP A 94 6.17 -9.73 0.55
CA ASP A 94 7.51 -9.22 0.82
C ASP A 94 7.68 -7.83 0.21
N TYR A 95 6.80 -6.89 0.60
CA TYR A 95 6.87 -5.51 0.13
C TYR A 95 8.18 -4.82 0.50
N LEU A 96 8.78 -5.17 1.63
CA LEU A 96 10.09 -4.65 2.04
C LEU A 96 11.20 -5.12 1.12
N GLY A 97 11.23 -6.41 0.76
CA GLY A 97 12.19 -6.95 -0.19
C GLY A 97 12.03 -6.33 -1.57
N LEU A 98 10.79 -6.13 -2.00
CA LEU A 98 10.49 -5.46 -3.27
C LEU A 98 11.02 -4.02 -3.29
N LEU A 99 10.74 -3.24 -2.25
CA LEU A 99 11.22 -1.87 -2.14
C LEU A 99 12.74 -1.79 -2.09
N HIS A 100 13.37 -2.67 -1.32
CA HIS A 100 14.82 -2.73 -1.23
C HIS A 100 15.47 -3.01 -2.58
N ALA A 101 14.91 -3.96 -3.34
CA ALA A 101 15.39 -4.31 -4.67
C ALA A 101 15.18 -3.20 -5.71
N LYS A 102 14.05 -2.49 -5.63
CA LYS A 102 13.66 -1.49 -6.64
C LYS A 102 14.21 -0.10 -6.36
N LEU A 103 14.25 0.32 -5.10
CA LEU A 103 14.71 1.66 -4.73
C LEU A 103 16.21 1.75 -4.50
N LEU A 104 16.91 0.63 -4.32
CA LEU A 104 18.36 0.58 -4.12
C LEU A 104 18.84 1.53 -3.01
N ASP A 105 18.17 1.49 -1.86
CA ASP A 105 18.41 2.33 -0.68
C ASP A 105 18.07 3.82 -0.85
N ALA A 106 17.48 4.23 -1.96
CA ALA A 106 16.97 5.59 -2.10
C ALA A 106 15.77 5.81 -1.16
N PRO A 107 15.70 6.98 -0.46
CA PRO A 107 14.54 7.27 0.38
C PRO A 107 13.24 7.36 -0.43
N ILE A 108 12.14 6.83 0.10
CA ILE A 108 10.85 6.80 -0.60
C ILE A 108 10.26 8.19 -0.87
N ASP A 109 10.67 9.18 -0.10
CA ASP A 109 10.20 10.56 -0.25
C ASP A 109 10.89 11.34 -1.36
N VAL A 110 12.04 10.86 -1.86
CA VAL A 110 12.81 11.53 -2.92
C VAL A 110 12.68 10.84 -4.28
N VAL A 111 12.21 9.59 -4.34
CA VAL A 111 12.05 8.90 -5.62
C VAL A 111 10.83 9.42 -6.38
N ASP A 112 10.95 9.44 -7.72
CA ASP A 112 9.83 9.80 -8.59
C ASP A 112 8.96 8.56 -8.85
N PRO A 113 7.69 8.56 -8.45
CA PRO A 113 6.81 7.40 -8.68
C PRO A 113 6.60 7.08 -10.16
N ALA A 114 6.85 8.03 -11.07
CA ALA A 114 6.78 7.80 -12.52
C ALA A 114 7.80 6.76 -13.01
N ASP A 115 8.90 6.57 -12.27
CA ASP A 115 9.96 5.61 -12.61
C ASP A 115 9.63 4.17 -12.18
N TYR A 116 8.51 3.94 -11.52
CA TYR A 116 8.17 2.65 -10.92
C TYR A 116 6.83 2.13 -11.43
N ASP A 117 6.70 0.80 -11.41
CA ASP A 117 5.46 0.11 -11.74
C ASP A 117 4.43 0.21 -10.61
N ALA A 118 3.19 -0.17 -10.89
CA ALA A 118 2.09 -0.09 -9.93
C ALA A 118 2.36 -0.90 -8.66
N ARG A 119 2.97 -2.06 -8.81
CA ARG A 119 3.30 -2.94 -7.70
C ARG A 119 4.30 -2.29 -6.73
N THR A 120 5.33 -1.64 -7.26
CA THR A 120 6.34 -0.93 -6.45
C THR A 120 5.71 0.29 -5.77
N VAL A 121 4.90 1.06 -6.49
CA VAL A 121 4.20 2.22 -5.91
C VAL A 121 3.24 1.78 -4.80
N MET A 122 2.49 0.70 -5.01
CA MET A 122 1.62 0.16 -3.97
C MET A 122 2.41 -0.33 -2.76
N ALA A 123 3.58 -0.93 -2.97
CA ALA A 123 4.47 -1.33 -1.88
C ALA A 123 4.96 -0.13 -1.05
N MET A 124 5.19 1.03 -1.65
CA MET A 124 5.53 2.26 -0.93
C MET A 124 4.38 2.71 -0.01
N ILE A 125 3.15 2.65 -0.52
CA ILE A 125 1.95 2.97 0.27
C ILE A 125 1.80 1.99 1.45
N ILE A 126 1.93 0.70 1.18
CA ILE A 126 1.87 -0.35 2.22
C ILE A 126 2.94 -0.11 3.29
N TYR A 127 4.15 0.23 2.89
CA TYR A 127 5.25 0.53 3.81
C TYR A 127 4.85 1.63 4.80
N VAL A 128 4.35 2.76 4.31
CA VAL A 128 3.95 3.89 5.16
C VAL A 128 2.82 3.48 6.12
N VAL A 129 1.80 2.80 5.62
CA VAL A 129 0.66 2.36 6.44
C VAL A 129 1.10 1.38 7.53
N ARG A 130 1.96 0.43 7.19
CA ARG A 130 2.48 -0.55 8.16
C ARG A 130 3.41 0.07 9.19
N GLN A 131 4.20 1.06 8.77
CA GLN A 131 5.12 1.78 9.66
C GLN A 131 4.38 2.51 10.78
N GLU A 132 3.19 3.00 10.51
CA GLU A 132 2.38 3.74 11.47
C GLU A 132 2.00 2.94 12.72
N LYS A 133 1.99 1.62 12.66
CA LYS A 133 1.80 0.76 13.84
C LYS A 133 2.78 1.07 14.98
N PHE A 134 3.92 1.61 14.66
CA PHE A 134 4.98 1.89 15.61
C PHE A 134 4.93 3.32 16.15
N GLY A 135 3.90 4.09 15.78
CA GLY A 135 3.63 5.41 16.36
C GLY A 135 4.60 6.50 15.95
N GLU A 136 5.24 6.38 14.80
CA GLU A 136 6.26 7.32 14.36
C GLU A 136 5.72 8.54 13.58
N GLY A 137 4.41 8.59 13.29
CA GLY A 137 3.80 9.70 12.56
C GLY A 137 4.18 9.78 11.08
N LEU A 138 4.72 8.72 10.50
CA LEU A 138 5.15 8.68 9.12
C LEU A 138 3.97 8.87 8.15
N MET A 139 2.79 8.34 8.49
CA MET A 139 1.57 8.51 7.69
C MET A 139 1.15 9.98 7.62
N LEU A 140 1.13 10.67 8.77
CA LEU A 140 0.79 12.09 8.82
C LEU A 140 1.81 12.92 8.02
N HIS A 141 3.10 12.66 8.21
CA HIS A 141 4.17 13.30 7.45
C HIS A 141 3.98 13.10 5.95
N SER A 142 3.71 11.88 5.53
CA SER A 142 3.53 11.54 4.12
C SER A 142 2.31 12.23 3.51
N LEU A 143 1.20 12.33 4.25
CA LEU A 143 0.00 13.05 3.81
C LEU A 143 0.24 14.55 3.73
N ASN A 144 0.89 15.13 4.75
CA ASN A 144 1.18 16.57 4.80
C ASN A 144 2.13 17.02 3.67
N HIS A 145 3.03 16.14 3.23
CA HIS A 145 3.97 16.40 2.13
C HIS A 145 3.44 15.96 0.75
N GLY A 146 2.21 15.44 0.69
CA GLY A 146 1.58 15.02 -0.56
C GLY A 146 2.14 13.75 -1.17
N LEU A 147 2.90 12.95 -0.44
CA LEU A 147 3.52 11.71 -0.95
C LEU A 147 2.47 10.66 -1.28
N ILE A 148 1.56 10.39 -0.36
CA ILE A 148 0.47 9.42 -0.56
C ILE A 148 -0.36 9.82 -1.79
N GLN A 149 -0.70 11.11 -1.91
CA GLN A 149 -1.47 11.65 -3.02
C GLN A 149 -0.74 11.46 -4.35
N ARG A 150 0.57 11.71 -4.40
CA ARG A 150 1.40 11.49 -5.60
C ARG A 150 1.40 10.02 -6.02
N TRP A 151 1.55 9.12 -5.07
CA TRP A 151 1.57 7.68 -5.33
C TRP A 151 0.20 7.19 -5.81
N LEU A 152 -0.89 7.67 -5.23
CA LEU A 152 -2.24 7.36 -5.67
C LEU A 152 -2.51 7.89 -7.09
N ARG A 153 -2.08 9.10 -7.41
CA ARG A 153 -2.18 9.65 -8.78
C ARG A 153 -1.43 8.78 -9.78
N ARG A 154 -0.25 8.28 -9.41
CA ARG A 154 0.51 7.35 -10.26
C ARG A 154 -0.27 6.06 -10.50
N LEU A 155 -0.89 5.49 -9.48
CA LEU A 155 -1.72 4.28 -9.63
C LEU A 155 -2.92 4.52 -10.54
N VAL A 156 -3.61 5.66 -10.39
CA VAL A 156 -4.73 6.04 -11.28
C VAL A 156 -4.24 6.14 -12.73
N GLN A 157 -3.10 6.78 -12.95
CA GLN A 157 -2.52 6.91 -14.28
C GLN A 157 -2.21 5.55 -14.91
N ILE A 158 -1.62 4.64 -14.16
CA ILE A 158 -1.31 3.28 -14.62
C ILE A 158 -2.59 2.52 -14.95
N ASP A 159 -3.59 2.59 -14.09
CA ASP A 159 -4.88 1.93 -14.30
C ASP A 159 -5.58 2.46 -15.57
N ASP A 160 -5.57 3.77 -15.78
CA ASP A 160 -6.14 4.41 -16.96
C ASP A 160 -5.39 4.01 -18.24
N GLU A 161 -4.08 3.94 -18.20
CA GLU A 161 -3.26 3.45 -19.32
C GLU A 161 -3.59 2.01 -19.67
N ARG A 162 -3.78 1.14 -18.66
CA ARG A 162 -4.18 -0.27 -18.86
C ARG A 162 -5.58 -0.39 -19.46
N ALA A 163 -6.51 0.44 -19.05
CA ALA A 163 -7.87 0.45 -19.57
C ALA A 163 -7.93 0.94 -21.03
N SER A 164 -6.96 1.75 -21.47
CA SER A 164 -6.89 2.30 -22.81
C SER A 164 -6.16 1.40 -23.82
N SER A 165 -5.52 0.33 -23.34
CA SER A 165 -4.78 -0.60 -24.20
C SER A 165 -5.60 -1.87 -24.57
#